data_06dfb2a21658459cb42c8184f4bdc28b
#
_entry.id   06dfb2a21658459cb42c8184f4bdc28b
#
_cell.length_a   1.000
_cell.length_b   1.000
_cell.length_c   1.000
_cell.angle_alpha   90.00
_cell.angle_beta   90.00
_cell.angle_gamma   90.00
#
_symmetry.space_group_name_H-M   'P 1'
#
loop_
_entity.id
_entity.type
_entity.pdbx_description
1 polymer ?
#
loop_
_entity_poly.entity_id
_entity_poly.type
_entity_poly.pdbx_seq_one_letter_code
_entity_poly.pdbx_strand_id
1 'polypeptide(L)'
;MIGAILAGGFGKRLKPLTDEIPKAMIQIKENYTILDRQIFDFRNLGIKDVIILSGYLGEKIEERYGKEMNGIKFTYLKEDKPLGTLESMRNLIKERSDSDVLLRNGDTVTDMNFKKFVEFSSGSPYDMTMFVTRMKSPFGIVDLLGDQIMSFREKPNLNHFINAGVYYIKKEALRYFSMEYFSKDIETTVFPKVAAERKAGAYFEDTLWLGIDSEKDLEQIRKEYVNRTDFPWGFKKRVFSSGERIMDDFYVRSEQSLSVEVTGPSVVRITGGRGKIFSSEEKMYSENDVMSVTSNFSLSPLENTRFTVMSF
;
A
#
# COMPACT_ATOMS: atom_id res chain seq x y z
N MET A 1 -9.24 9.88 13.87
CA MET A 1 -9.16 9.39 12.47
C MET A 1 -9.74 8.00 12.39
N ILE A 2 -10.53 7.71 11.37
CA ILE A 2 -11.08 6.39 11.06
C ILE A 2 -10.45 5.86 9.77
N GLY A 3 -10.45 4.53 9.60
CA GLY A 3 -10.13 3.89 8.34
C GLY A 3 -11.37 3.69 7.50
N ALA A 4 -11.24 3.73 6.17
CA ALA A 4 -12.30 3.36 5.25
C ALA A 4 -11.76 2.61 4.04
N ILE A 5 -12.51 1.62 3.54
CA ILE A 5 -12.12 0.81 2.40
C ILE A 5 -13.27 0.75 1.39
N LEU A 6 -13.00 1.15 0.15
CA LEU A 6 -13.93 1.00 -0.99
C LEU A 6 -13.84 -0.44 -1.52
N ALA A 7 -14.75 -1.29 -1.11
CA ALA A 7 -14.76 -2.73 -1.41
C ALA A 7 -15.98 -3.19 -2.22
N GLY A 8 -16.71 -2.26 -2.87
CA GLY A 8 -17.95 -2.54 -3.59
C GLY A 8 -17.80 -2.99 -5.06
N GLY A 9 -16.59 -3.04 -5.60
CA GLY A 9 -16.35 -3.30 -7.01
C GLY A 9 -16.58 -4.75 -7.46
N PHE A 10 -17.14 -4.96 -8.66
CA PHE A 10 -17.41 -6.29 -9.24
C PHE A 10 -16.18 -7.11 -9.64
N GLY A 11 -15.04 -6.49 -9.84
CA GLY A 11 -13.82 -7.19 -10.28
C GLY A 11 -13.93 -7.92 -11.63
N LYS A 12 -14.74 -7.43 -12.57
CA LYS A 12 -15.10 -8.12 -13.84
C LYS A 12 -13.92 -8.69 -14.63
N ARG A 13 -12.75 -8.04 -14.56
CA ARG A 13 -11.53 -8.46 -15.27
C ARG A 13 -10.80 -9.66 -14.63
N LEU A 14 -11.21 -10.03 -13.41
CA LEU A 14 -10.66 -11.15 -12.64
C LEU A 14 -11.62 -12.35 -12.56
N LYS A 15 -12.66 -12.37 -13.40
CA LYS A 15 -13.54 -13.53 -13.54
C LYS A 15 -12.77 -14.72 -14.14
N PRO A 16 -13.05 -15.98 -13.71
CA PRO A 16 -14.18 -16.37 -12.85
C PRO A 16 -13.93 -16.21 -11.33
N LEU A 17 -12.71 -15.84 -10.90
CA LEU A 17 -12.35 -15.76 -9.49
C LEU A 17 -13.31 -14.86 -8.69
N THR A 18 -13.68 -13.72 -9.27
CA THR A 18 -14.58 -12.74 -8.61
C THR A 18 -16.08 -13.06 -8.77
N ASP A 19 -16.44 -14.17 -9.37
CA ASP A 19 -17.83 -14.65 -9.34
C ASP A 19 -18.21 -15.19 -7.96
N GLU A 20 -17.22 -15.67 -7.20
CA GLU A 20 -17.45 -16.29 -5.90
C GLU A 20 -16.88 -15.50 -4.71
N ILE A 21 -15.91 -14.63 -4.92
CA ILE A 21 -15.28 -13.85 -3.86
C ILE A 21 -15.21 -12.37 -4.20
N PRO A 22 -15.42 -11.44 -3.23
CA PRO A 22 -15.23 -10.02 -3.46
C PRO A 22 -13.76 -9.73 -3.82
N LYS A 23 -13.51 -8.78 -4.71
CA LYS A 23 -12.16 -8.42 -5.17
C LYS A 23 -11.18 -8.17 -4.02
N ALA A 24 -11.61 -7.48 -2.97
CA ALA A 24 -10.79 -7.20 -1.79
C ALA A 24 -10.39 -8.46 -0.98
N MET A 25 -11.12 -9.57 -1.15
CA MET A 25 -10.83 -10.85 -0.50
C MET A 25 -9.98 -11.81 -1.35
N ILE A 26 -9.49 -11.38 -2.51
CA ILE A 26 -8.56 -12.18 -3.30
C ILE A 26 -7.29 -12.43 -2.49
N GLN A 27 -6.87 -13.69 -2.43
CA GLN A 27 -5.66 -14.09 -1.72
C GLN A 27 -4.40 -13.70 -2.49
N ILE A 28 -3.53 -12.95 -1.84
CA ILE A 28 -2.20 -12.58 -2.32
C ILE A 28 -1.10 -13.54 -1.84
N LYS A 29 -1.37 -14.29 -0.80
CA LYS A 29 -0.68 -15.52 -0.37
C LYS A 29 -1.67 -16.42 0.37
N GLU A 30 -1.24 -17.61 0.75
CA GLU A 30 -2.08 -18.56 1.51
C GLU A 30 -2.68 -17.90 2.76
N ASN A 31 -4.01 -17.97 2.90
CA ASN A 31 -4.79 -17.41 4.00
C ASN A 31 -4.60 -15.90 4.26
N TYR A 32 -4.11 -15.14 3.28
CA TYR A 32 -3.87 -13.71 3.40
C TYR A 32 -4.36 -12.95 2.17
N THR A 33 -5.35 -12.12 2.34
CA THR A 33 -6.05 -11.38 1.27
C THR A 33 -5.51 -9.96 1.10
N ILE A 34 -5.96 -9.27 0.05
CA ILE A 34 -5.72 -7.83 -0.11
C ILE A 34 -6.25 -7.08 1.13
N LEU A 35 -7.45 -7.44 1.59
CA LEU A 35 -8.08 -6.79 2.75
C LEU A 35 -7.31 -7.06 4.06
N ASP A 36 -6.80 -8.28 4.27
CA ASP A 36 -5.92 -8.59 5.42
C ASP A 36 -4.69 -7.67 5.45
N ARG A 37 -4.09 -7.40 4.27
CA ARG A 37 -2.95 -6.48 4.16
C ARG A 37 -3.35 -5.05 4.53
N GLN A 38 -4.52 -4.60 4.10
CA GLN A 38 -5.02 -3.26 4.41
C GLN A 38 -5.38 -3.10 5.88
N ILE A 39 -6.00 -4.11 6.48
CA ILE A 39 -6.31 -4.17 7.92
C ILE A 39 -5.02 -4.14 8.75
N PHE A 40 -3.98 -4.87 8.32
CA PHE A 40 -2.66 -4.83 8.95
C PHE A 40 -2.08 -3.41 8.99
N ASP A 41 -2.19 -2.65 7.90
CA ASP A 41 -1.71 -1.26 7.84
C ASP A 41 -2.49 -0.36 8.81
N PHE A 42 -3.82 -0.45 8.83
CA PHE A 42 -4.66 0.31 9.77
C PHE A 42 -4.34 0.01 11.22
N ARG A 43 -4.15 -1.27 11.55
CA ARG A 43 -3.77 -1.69 12.89
C ARG A 43 -2.43 -1.07 13.33
N ASN A 44 -1.44 -1.06 12.44
CA ASN A 44 -0.11 -0.49 12.72
C ASN A 44 -0.13 1.03 12.91
N LEU A 45 -1.15 1.71 12.37
CA LEU A 45 -1.42 3.13 12.62
C LEU A 45 -2.21 3.38 13.92
N GLY A 46 -2.64 2.32 14.62
CA GLY A 46 -3.49 2.43 15.81
C GLY A 46 -4.94 2.80 15.50
N ILE A 47 -5.39 2.67 14.23
CA ILE A 47 -6.80 2.86 13.85
C ILE A 47 -7.61 1.71 14.43
N LYS A 48 -8.67 2.05 15.17
CA LYS A 48 -9.54 1.08 15.84
C LYS A 48 -10.91 0.94 15.19
N ASP A 49 -11.34 1.92 14.40
CA ASP A 49 -12.63 1.92 13.72
C ASP A 49 -12.39 1.95 12.20
N VAL A 50 -12.90 0.95 11.51
CA VAL A 50 -12.80 0.82 10.05
C VAL A 50 -14.18 0.64 9.45
N ILE A 51 -14.51 1.45 8.46
CA ILE A 51 -15.75 1.36 7.69
C ILE A 51 -15.44 0.65 6.37
N ILE A 52 -16.13 -0.45 6.12
CA ILE A 52 -16.07 -1.18 4.86
C ILE A 52 -17.26 -0.74 4.00
N LEU A 53 -16.96 -0.03 2.91
CA LEU A 53 -17.94 0.40 1.91
C LEU A 53 -18.08 -0.75 0.91
N SER A 54 -18.99 -1.68 1.19
CA SER A 54 -19.14 -2.92 0.46
C SER A 54 -20.35 -2.88 -0.48
N GLY A 55 -20.32 -3.71 -1.51
CA GLY A 55 -21.41 -3.89 -2.47
C GLY A 55 -21.50 -5.36 -2.86
N TYR A 56 -21.06 -5.69 -4.06
CA TYR A 56 -21.09 -7.05 -4.58
C TYR A 56 -20.37 -8.04 -3.67
N LEU A 57 -21.06 -9.09 -3.21
CA LEU A 57 -20.60 -10.12 -2.27
C LEU A 57 -20.10 -9.55 -0.91
N GLY A 58 -20.62 -8.39 -0.49
CA GLY A 58 -20.21 -7.74 0.77
C GLY A 58 -20.48 -8.58 2.01
N GLU A 59 -21.48 -9.46 1.98
CA GLU A 59 -21.80 -10.40 3.06
C GLU A 59 -20.61 -11.35 3.36
N LYS A 60 -19.86 -11.77 2.35
CA LYS A 60 -18.67 -12.62 2.53
C LYS A 60 -17.53 -11.91 3.27
N ILE A 61 -17.46 -10.58 3.12
CA ILE A 61 -16.49 -9.79 3.90
C ILE A 61 -16.92 -9.77 5.37
N GLU A 62 -18.19 -9.50 5.64
CA GLU A 62 -18.72 -9.48 7.01
C GLU A 62 -18.63 -10.87 7.68
N GLU A 63 -18.93 -11.94 6.96
CA GLU A 63 -18.78 -13.32 7.45
C GLU A 63 -17.34 -13.65 7.86
N ARG A 64 -16.33 -13.20 7.09
CA ARG A 64 -14.92 -13.48 7.38
C ARG A 64 -14.36 -12.64 8.52
N TYR A 65 -14.66 -11.34 8.56
CA TYR A 65 -14.02 -10.41 9.49
C TYR A 65 -14.85 -10.11 10.71
N GLY A 66 -16.15 -10.39 10.69
CA GLY A 66 -17.08 -10.16 11.80
C GLY A 66 -17.17 -8.69 12.18
N LYS A 67 -17.62 -8.42 13.38
CA LYS A 67 -17.74 -7.04 13.89
C LYS A 67 -16.45 -6.51 14.49
N GLU A 68 -15.52 -7.38 14.84
CA GLU A 68 -14.22 -7.02 15.41
C GLU A 68 -13.18 -8.09 15.10
N MET A 69 -11.99 -7.67 14.68
CA MET A 69 -10.84 -8.55 14.46
C MET A 69 -9.54 -7.79 14.79
N ASN A 70 -8.63 -8.44 15.54
CA ASN A 70 -7.31 -7.89 15.86
C ASN A 70 -7.34 -6.48 16.50
N GLY A 71 -8.37 -6.17 17.28
CA GLY A 71 -8.56 -4.87 17.95
C GLY A 71 -9.09 -3.76 17.06
N ILE A 72 -9.55 -4.10 15.85
CA ILE A 72 -10.27 -3.19 14.95
C ILE A 72 -11.75 -3.56 14.95
N LYS A 73 -12.61 -2.57 15.13
CA LYS A 73 -14.05 -2.66 14.96
C LYS A 73 -14.44 -2.32 13.53
N PHE A 74 -15.30 -3.14 12.93
CA PHE A 74 -15.79 -2.95 11.57
C PHE A 74 -17.25 -2.49 11.55
N THR A 75 -17.51 -1.49 10.74
CA THR A 75 -18.85 -1.08 10.33
C THR A 75 -18.98 -1.37 8.83
N TYR A 76 -20.02 -2.09 8.42
CA TYR A 76 -20.28 -2.42 7.03
C TYR A 76 -21.40 -1.55 6.49
N LEU A 77 -21.07 -0.72 5.48
CA LEU A 77 -22.07 0.07 4.76
C LEU A 77 -22.26 -0.60 3.39
N LYS A 78 -23.30 -1.43 3.33
CA LYS A 78 -23.59 -2.26 2.17
C LYS A 78 -24.48 -1.51 1.18
N GLU A 79 -24.12 -1.58 -0.10
CA GLU A 79 -24.91 -1.08 -1.22
C GLU A 79 -25.57 -2.24 -1.95
N ASP A 80 -26.90 -2.22 -2.08
CA ASP A 80 -27.66 -3.24 -2.83
C ASP A 80 -27.45 -3.13 -4.34
N LYS A 81 -27.08 -1.94 -4.81
CA LYS A 81 -26.77 -1.64 -6.21
C LYS A 81 -25.53 -0.75 -6.27
N PRO A 82 -24.70 -0.84 -7.33
CA PRO A 82 -23.57 0.05 -7.51
C PRO A 82 -24.01 1.51 -7.58
N LEU A 83 -23.76 2.26 -6.53
CA LEU A 83 -24.12 3.66 -6.44
C LEU A 83 -22.99 4.59 -6.91
N GLY A 84 -21.77 4.05 -7.05
CA GLY A 84 -20.54 4.79 -7.34
C GLY A 84 -19.82 5.27 -6.08
N THR A 85 -18.54 5.57 -6.21
CA THR A 85 -17.65 5.90 -5.08
C THR A 85 -18.08 7.15 -4.32
N LEU A 86 -18.76 8.08 -4.98
CA LEU A 86 -19.30 9.30 -4.35
C LEU A 86 -20.41 8.99 -3.35
N GLU A 87 -21.36 8.12 -3.72
CA GLU A 87 -22.46 7.78 -2.81
C GLU A 87 -22.00 6.90 -1.66
N SER A 88 -21.03 6.00 -1.91
CA SER A 88 -20.37 5.25 -0.85
C SER A 88 -19.78 6.19 0.20
N MET A 89 -19.09 7.27 -0.23
CA MET A 89 -18.56 8.27 0.68
C MET A 89 -19.63 9.10 1.38
N ARG A 90 -20.74 9.40 0.73
CA ARG A 90 -21.90 10.07 1.35
C ARG A 90 -22.52 9.21 2.47
N ASN A 91 -22.59 7.91 2.25
CA ASN A 91 -23.08 6.98 3.28
C ASN A 91 -22.09 6.92 4.46
N LEU A 92 -20.77 6.92 4.21
CA LEU A 92 -19.78 7.03 5.26
C LEU A 92 -19.96 8.32 6.08
N ILE A 93 -20.20 9.46 5.42
CA ILE A 93 -20.36 10.77 6.09
C ILE A 93 -21.64 10.80 6.95
N LYS A 94 -22.72 10.16 6.52
CA LYS A 94 -23.95 10.03 7.32
C LYS A 94 -23.69 9.23 8.60
N GLU A 95 -22.83 8.22 8.54
CA GLU A 95 -22.45 7.39 9.68
C GLU A 95 -21.42 8.09 10.60
N ARG A 96 -20.40 8.71 9.98
CA ARG A 96 -19.27 9.34 10.67
C ARG A 96 -18.79 10.57 9.93
N SER A 97 -19.09 11.76 10.48
CA SER A 97 -18.68 13.06 9.90
C SER A 97 -17.72 13.87 10.79
N ASP A 98 -17.35 13.33 11.93
CA ASP A 98 -16.63 14.03 13.01
C ASP A 98 -15.12 13.77 13.04
N SER A 99 -14.63 12.97 12.10
CA SER A 99 -13.24 12.49 12.10
C SER A 99 -12.61 12.59 10.72
N ASP A 100 -11.28 12.76 10.70
CA ASP A 100 -10.49 12.55 9.49
C ASP A 100 -10.62 11.11 9.01
N VAL A 101 -10.54 10.90 7.71
CA VAL A 101 -10.71 9.59 7.07
C VAL A 101 -9.43 9.20 6.32
N LEU A 102 -8.88 8.05 6.65
CA LEU A 102 -7.89 7.37 5.81
C LEU A 102 -8.62 6.39 4.89
N LEU A 103 -8.92 6.84 3.67
CA LEU A 103 -9.64 6.07 2.65
C LEU A 103 -8.67 5.27 1.78
N ARG A 104 -9.05 4.01 1.47
CA ARG A 104 -8.30 3.15 0.55
C ARG A 104 -9.21 2.52 -0.49
N ASN A 105 -8.71 2.39 -1.71
CA ASN A 105 -9.30 1.49 -2.69
C ASN A 105 -9.04 0.04 -2.26
N GLY A 106 -10.07 -0.80 -2.24
CA GLY A 106 -10.02 -2.17 -1.74
C GLY A 106 -9.26 -3.17 -2.62
N ASP A 107 -8.69 -2.71 -3.73
CA ASP A 107 -7.95 -3.50 -4.72
C ASP A 107 -6.47 -3.13 -4.84
N THR A 108 -5.96 -2.31 -3.94
CA THR A 108 -4.56 -1.84 -3.97
C THR A 108 -3.73 -2.40 -2.81
N VAL A 109 -2.49 -2.74 -3.12
CA VAL A 109 -1.47 -3.14 -2.15
C VAL A 109 -0.27 -2.24 -2.29
N THR A 110 0.28 -1.77 -1.17
CA THR A 110 1.47 -0.92 -1.14
C THR A 110 2.32 -1.15 0.11
N ASP A 111 3.63 -0.90 0.00
CA ASP A 111 4.57 -0.87 1.11
C ASP A 111 4.83 0.55 1.63
N MET A 112 4.05 1.54 1.18
CA MET A 112 4.15 2.92 1.62
C MET A 112 4.26 3.04 3.15
N ASN A 113 5.04 4.00 3.62
CA ASN A 113 5.10 4.35 5.04
C ASN A 113 3.85 5.14 5.45
N PHE A 114 2.82 4.43 5.88
CA PHE A 114 1.54 5.05 6.28
C PHE A 114 1.67 6.04 7.43
N LYS A 115 2.63 5.84 8.35
CA LYS A 115 2.86 6.79 9.45
C LYS A 115 3.33 8.13 8.90
N LYS A 116 4.34 8.13 8.03
CA LYS A 116 4.83 9.35 7.37
C LYS A 116 3.75 10.00 6.50
N PHE A 117 2.97 9.21 5.79
CA PHE A 117 1.84 9.72 5.00
C PHE A 117 0.83 10.46 5.87
N VAL A 118 0.42 9.87 7.00
CA VAL A 118 -0.53 10.49 7.92
C VAL A 118 0.06 11.74 8.58
N GLU A 119 1.32 11.71 9.02
CA GLU A 119 2.02 12.86 9.60
C GLU A 119 2.12 14.02 8.60
N PHE A 120 2.54 13.74 7.37
CA PHE A 120 2.57 14.72 6.28
C PHE A 120 1.18 15.32 6.01
N SER A 121 0.17 14.46 5.89
CA SER A 121 -1.19 14.87 5.49
C SER A 121 -1.87 15.70 6.56
N SER A 122 -1.78 15.28 7.83
CA SER A 122 -2.39 16.00 8.96
C SER A 122 -1.75 17.36 9.19
N GLY A 123 -0.42 17.47 9.03
CA GLY A 123 0.33 18.73 9.16
C GLY A 123 0.29 19.64 7.92
N SER A 124 -0.22 19.16 6.80
CA SER A 124 -0.25 19.93 5.54
C SER A 124 -1.36 20.99 5.51
N PRO A 125 -1.25 22.04 4.66
CA PRO A 125 -2.31 23.02 4.45
C PRO A 125 -3.45 22.50 3.56
N TYR A 126 -3.33 21.27 3.04
CA TYR A 126 -4.31 20.69 2.13
C TYR A 126 -5.50 20.10 2.90
N ASP A 127 -6.68 20.18 2.29
CA ASP A 127 -7.91 19.58 2.83
C ASP A 127 -7.93 18.05 2.58
N MET A 128 -7.29 17.62 1.50
CA MET A 128 -7.13 16.22 1.13
C MET A 128 -5.71 15.97 0.60
N THR A 129 -5.12 14.83 0.98
CA THR A 129 -3.84 14.36 0.43
C THR A 129 -4.03 13.01 -0.23
N MET A 130 -3.50 12.88 -1.44
CA MET A 130 -3.52 11.65 -2.23
C MET A 130 -2.12 11.05 -2.28
N PHE A 131 -2.02 9.75 -2.02
CA PHE A 131 -0.82 9.00 -2.38
C PHE A 131 -0.76 8.86 -3.89
N VAL A 132 0.39 9.20 -4.46
CA VAL A 132 0.65 9.11 -5.90
C VAL A 132 1.87 8.25 -6.16
N THR A 133 1.86 7.52 -7.27
CA THR A 133 2.99 6.72 -7.73
C THR A 133 3.34 7.08 -9.17
N ARG A 134 4.56 6.72 -9.62
CA ARG A 134 4.97 6.95 -11.01
C ARG A 134 4.20 6.03 -11.94
N MET A 135 3.70 6.61 -13.03
CA MET A 135 3.05 5.82 -14.09
C MET A 135 4.09 4.97 -14.81
N LYS A 136 3.92 3.65 -14.77
CA LYS A 136 4.67 2.72 -15.61
C LYS A 136 3.92 2.51 -16.92
N SER A 137 4.58 2.73 -18.06
CA SER A 137 3.96 2.43 -19.35
C SER A 137 3.64 0.93 -19.47
N PRO A 138 2.43 0.53 -19.88
CA PRO A 138 2.14 -0.87 -20.18
C PRO A 138 2.77 -1.33 -21.51
N PHE A 139 3.30 -0.39 -22.31
CA PHE A 139 3.87 -0.62 -23.63
C PHE A 139 5.29 -0.08 -23.74
N GLY A 140 6.02 -0.52 -24.76
CA GLY A 140 7.26 0.14 -25.20
C GLY A 140 6.98 1.56 -25.68
N ILE A 141 7.86 2.50 -25.35
CA ILE A 141 7.82 3.90 -25.81
C ILE A 141 8.89 4.10 -26.86
N VAL A 142 8.52 4.76 -27.94
CA VAL A 142 9.43 5.13 -29.04
C VAL A 142 9.52 6.63 -29.18
N ASP A 143 10.73 7.14 -29.40
CA ASP A 143 10.96 8.53 -29.77
C ASP A 143 11.21 8.58 -31.28
N LEU A 144 10.52 9.48 -31.98
CA LEU A 144 10.54 9.58 -33.45
C LEU A 144 11.20 10.87 -33.91
N LEU A 145 11.92 10.80 -35.05
CA LEU A 145 12.32 11.94 -35.86
C LEU A 145 11.80 11.71 -37.29
N GLY A 146 10.72 12.35 -37.68
CA GLY A 146 9.99 11.99 -38.88
C GLY A 146 9.42 10.57 -38.76
N ASP A 147 9.79 9.70 -39.69
CA ASP A 147 9.45 8.27 -39.74
C ASP A 147 10.53 7.35 -39.10
N GLN A 148 11.65 7.93 -38.66
CA GLN A 148 12.76 7.18 -38.04
C GLN A 148 12.54 7.03 -36.53
N ILE A 149 12.69 5.78 -36.02
CA ILE A 149 12.75 5.49 -34.60
C ILE A 149 14.13 5.85 -34.07
N MET A 150 14.23 6.82 -33.17
CA MET A 150 15.47 7.29 -32.55
C MET A 150 15.80 6.54 -31.26
N SER A 151 14.78 6.13 -30.50
CA SER A 151 14.96 5.33 -29.30
C SER A 151 13.77 4.40 -29.06
N PHE A 152 14.03 3.31 -28.33
CA PHE A 152 13.01 2.39 -27.84
C PHE A 152 13.26 2.08 -26.37
N ARG A 153 12.23 2.21 -25.54
CA ARG A 153 12.29 1.91 -24.10
C ARG A 153 11.13 1.00 -23.71
N GLU A 154 11.43 -0.23 -23.30
CA GLU A 154 10.39 -1.20 -22.91
C GLU A 154 9.82 -0.86 -21.55
N LYS A 155 8.53 -0.56 -21.50
CA LYS A 155 7.73 -0.30 -20.28
C LYS A 155 8.42 0.63 -19.26
N PRO A 156 8.89 1.81 -19.68
CA PRO A 156 9.59 2.72 -18.80
C PRO A 156 8.64 3.35 -17.76
N ASN A 157 9.20 3.81 -16.65
CA ASN A 157 8.52 4.77 -15.81
C ASN A 157 8.39 6.09 -16.56
N LEU A 158 7.18 6.60 -16.67
CA LEU A 158 6.89 7.88 -17.30
C LEU A 158 7.04 9.03 -16.30
N ASN A 159 7.25 10.24 -16.82
CA ASN A 159 7.34 11.43 -15.98
C ASN A 159 5.94 11.98 -15.60
N HIS A 160 5.03 11.05 -15.25
CA HIS A 160 3.68 11.34 -14.80
C HIS A 160 3.39 10.58 -13.52
N PHE A 161 2.62 11.21 -12.63
CA PHE A 161 2.11 10.57 -11.44
C PHE A 161 0.66 10.13 -11.66
N ILE A 162 0.30 9.02 -11.05
CA ILE A 162 -1.06 8.49 -11.05
C ILE A 162 -1.58 8.35 -9.63
N ASN A 163 -2.89 8.39 -9.51
CA ASN A 163 -3.62 8.12 -8.29
C ASN A 163 -3.37 6.67 -7.83
N ALA A 164 -2.86 6.51 -6.61
CA ALA A 164 -2.52 5.21 -6.04
C ALA A 164 -3.61 4.62 -5.13
N GLY A 165 -4.80 5.23 -5.05
CA GLY A 165 -5.94 4.70 -4.32
C GLY A 165 -5.79 4.75 -2.80
N VAL A 166 -5.01 5.69 -2.26
CA VAL A 166 -4.94 5.97 -0.82
C VAL A 166 -5.07 7.46 -0.60
N TYR A 167 -5.97 7.84 0.30
CA TYR A 167 -6.33 9.23 0.52
C TYR A 167 -6.44 9.55 2.01
N TYR A 168 -5.85 10.64 2.43
CA TYR A 168 -6.13 11.25 3.71
C TYR A 168 -7.07 12.42 3.50
N ILE A 169 -8.24 12.36 4.12
CA ILE A 169 -9.32 13.34 3.96
C ILE A 169 -9.57 13.96 5.32
N LYS A 170 -9.26 15.24 5.48
CA LYS A 170 -9.59 15.97 6.71
C LYS A 170 -11.11 16.08 6.86
N LYS A 171 -11.60 16.09 8.08
CA LYS A 171 -13.03 16.20 8.35
C LYS A 171 -13.68 17.42 7.68
N GLU A 172 -12.95 18.54 7.58
CA GLU A 172 -13.41 19.73 6.89
C GLU A 172 -13.61 19.53 5.40
N ALA A 173 -12.87 18.56 4.79
CA ALA A 173 -13.00 18.23 3.37
C ALA A 173 -14.22 17.35 3.07
N LEU A 174 -14.86 16.77 4.08
CA LEU A 174 -16.06 15.93 3.88
C LEU A 174 -17.21 16.73 3.23
N ARG A 175 -17.25 18.07 3.39
CA ARG A 175 -18.20 18.95 2.71
C ARG A 175 -18.19 18.80 1.18
N TYR A 176 -17.05 18.50 0.56
CA TYR A 176 -16.96 18.35 -0.89
C TYR A 176 -17.80 17.17 -1.39
N PHE A 177 -17.91 16.10 -0.64
CA PHE A 177 -18.71 14.94 -1.02
C PHE A 177 -20.22 15.19 -0.93
N SER A 178 -20.64 16.18 -0.14
CA SER A 178 -22.05 16.55 0.02
C SER A 178 -22.55 17.52 -1.04
N MET A 179 -21.68 18.01 -1.94
CA MET A 179 -22.05 18.89 -3.05
C MET A 179 -22.82 18.12 -4.14
N GLU A 180 -23.56 18.82 -4.99
CA GLU A 180 -24.21 18.22 -6.15
C GLU A 180 -23.23 18.06 -7.31
N TYR A 181 -23.26 16.86 -7.93
CA TYR A 181 -22.42 16.51 -9.08
C TYR A 181 -23.21 15.72 -10.12
N PHE A 182 -22.78 15.79 -11.38
CA PHE A 182 -23.38 15.04 -12.48
C PHE A 182 -22.90 13.59 -12.59
N SER A 183 -21.74 13.26 -11.98
CA SER A 183 -21.16 11.92 -11.96
C SER A 183 -21.23 11.31 -10.57
N LYS A 184 -21.09 9.97 -10.52
CA LYS A 184 -21.16 9.18 -9.28
C LYS A 184 -19.77 8.79 -8.73
N ASP A 185 -18.70 9.15 -9.44
CA ASP A 185 -17.35 8.75 -9.11
C ASP A 185 -16.57 9.94 -8.54
N ILE A 186 -15.90 9.74 -7.41
CA ILE A 186 -15.09 10.79 -6.74
C ILE A 186 -13.96 11.29 -7.63
N GLU A 187 -13.45 10.44 -8.52
CA GLU A 187 -12.39 10.73 -9.46
C GLU A 187 -12.77 11.79 -10.51
N THR A 188 -14.05 11.85 -10.86
CA THR A 188 -14.59 12.80 -11.85
C THR A 188 -15.36 13.95 -11.22
N THR A 189 -15.50 13.96 -9.90
CA THR A 189 -16.29 14.94 -9.15
C THR A 189 -15.47 15.67 -8.08
N VAL A 190 -15.26 15.00 -6.94
CA VAL A 190 -14.63 15.61 -5.75
C VAL A 190 -13.15 15.92 -6.01
N PHE A 191 -12.39 15.02 -6.60
CA PHE A 191 -10.96 15.24 -6.78
C PHE A 191 -10.64 16.44 -7.69
N PRO A 192 -11.27 16.59 -8.88
CA PRO A 192 -11.08 17.78 -9.69
C PRO A 192 -11.52 19.07 -8.98
N LYS A 193 -12.59 19.03 -8.20
CA LYS A 193 -13.08 20.18 -7.44
C LYS A 193 -12.07 20.65 -6.39
N VAL A 194 -11.58 19.71 -5.56
CA VAL A 194 -10.57 19.99 -4.51
C VAL A 194 -9.26 20.48 -5.13
N ALA A 195 -8.84 19.88 -6.26
CA ALA A 195 -7.65 20.28 -7.00
C ALA A 195 -7.78 21.69 -7.58
N ALA A 196 -8.93 22.05 -8.18
CA ALA A 196 -9.20 23.37 -8.72
C ALA A 196 -9.16 24.46 -7.62
N GLU A 197 -9.54 24.13 -6.40
CA GLU A 197 -9.44 25.00 -5.22
C GLU A 197 -8.04 25.04 -4.59
N ARG A 198 -7.07 24.31 -5.15
CA ARG A 198 -5.70 24.16 -4.65
C ARG A 198 -5.65 23.59 -3.21
N LYS A 199 -6.62 22.75 -2.87
CA LYS A 199 -6.77 22.10 -1.56
C LYS A 199 -6.41 20.62 -1.59
N ALA A 200 -5.94 20.08 -2.72
CA ALA A 200 -5.43 18.73 -2.87
C ALA A 200 -3.90 18.73 -2.80
N GLY A 201 -3.35 17.92 -1.91
CA GLY A 201 -1.92 17.64 -1.81
C GLY A 201 -1.58 16.26 -2.39
N ALA A 202 -0.32 16.09 -2.78
CA ALA A 202 0.21 14.80 -3.21
C ALA A 202 1.34 14.35 -2.27
N TYR A 203 1.31 13.07 -1.90
CA TYR A 203 2.42 12.40 -1.22
C TYR A 203 2.99 11.34 -2.16
N PHE A 204 4.28 11.39 -2.38
CA PHE A 204 5.02 10.43 -3.21
C PHE A 204 6.05 9.70 -2.38
N GLU A 205 6.11 8.39 -2.55
CA GLU A 205 7.17 7.53 -2.04
C GLU A 205 7.48 6.48 -3.09
N ASP A 206 8.77 6.30 -3.43
CA ASP A 206 9.18 5.25 -4.36
C ASP A 206 9.20 3.90 -3.62
N THR A 207 8.10 3.19 -3.72
CA THR A 207 7.86 1.94 -3.00
C THR A 207 6.97 1.01 -3.82
N LEU A 208 6.85 -0.24 -3.37
CA LEU A 208 5.89 -1.17 -4.00
C LEU A 208 4.48 -0.58 -3.96
N TRP A 209 3.87 -0.52 -5.11
CA TRP A 209 2.44 -0.26 -5.30
C TRP A 209 1.91 -1.12 -6.45
N LEU A 210 0.78 -1.77 -6.24
CA LEU A 210 0.06 -2.54 -7.25
C LEU A 210 -1.45 -2.36 -7.08
N GLY A 211 -2.12 -1.95 -8.15
CA GLY A 211 -3.55 -2.11 -8.33
C GLY A 211 -3.81 -3.48 -8.97
N ILE A 212 -4.64 -4.29 -8.35
CA ILE A 212 -4.88 -5.68 -8.78
C ILE A 212 -6.13 -5.72 -9.64
N ASP A 213 -5.96 -5.54 -10.94
CA ASP A 213 -7.05 -5.45 -11.91
C ASP A 213 -7.09 -6.59 -12.91
N SER A 214 -6.02 -7.38 -13.00
CA SER A 214 -5.89 -8.49 -13.94
C SER A 214 -5.20 -9.69 -13.28
N GLU A 215 -5.29 -10.87 -13.91
CA GLU A 215 -4.54 -12.06 -13.47
C GLU A 215 -3.04 -11.81 -13.40
N LYS A 216 -2.50 -11.02 -14.34
CA LYS A 216 -1.08 -10.66 -14.35
C LYS A 216 -0.69 -9.84 -13.13
N ASP A 217 -1.53 -8.89 -12.69
CA ASP A 217 -1.29 -8.11 -11.47
C ASP A 217 -1.34 -9.03 -10.25
N LEU A 218 -2.28 -9.98 -10.24
CA LEU A 218 -2.42 -10.97 -9.19
C LEU A 218 -1.19 -11.90 -9.12
N GLU A 219 -0.69 -12.37 -10.25
CA GLU A 219 0.55 -13.14 -10.30
C GLU A 219 1.74 -12.34 -9.78
N GLN A 220 1.83 -11.06 -10.17
CA GLN A 220 2.90 -10.17 -9.72
C GLN A 220 2.88 -10.00 -8.20
N ILE A 221 1.73 -9.67 -7.63
CA ILE A 221 1.63 -9.49 -6.17
C ILE A 221 1.88 -10.78 -5.41
N ARG A 222 1.44 -11.94 -5.91
CA ARG A 222 1.71 -13.24 -5.31
C ARG A 222 3.22 -13.55 -5.29
N LYS A 223 3.97 -13.21 -6.34
CA LYS A 223 5.44 -13.33 -6.35
C LYS A 223 6.11 -12.45 -5.30
N GLU A 224 5.58 -11.24 -5.07
CA GLU A 224 6.08 -10.38 -3.99
C GLU A 224 5.81 -10.94 -2.61
N TYR A 225 4.67 -11.63 -2.42
CA TYR A 225 4.24 -12.15 -1.13
C TYR A 225 4.65 -13.61 -0.84
N VAL A 226 5.26 -14.32 -1.79
CA VAL A 226 5.83 -15.67 -1.55
C VAL A 226 6.86 -15.59 -0.42
N ASN A 227 6.66 -16.43 0.62
CA ASN A 227 7.55 -16.52 1.80
C ASN A 227 7.81 -15.19 2.51
N ARG A 228 6.91 -14.21 2.35
CA ARG A 228 7.00 -12.90 2.97
C ARG A 228 6.16 -12.85 4.25
N THR A 229 6.73 -12.23 5.28
CA THR A 229 6.06 -11.86 6.53
C THR A 229 6.14 -10.35 6.71
N ASP A 230 5.00 -9.71 6.89
CA ASP A 230 4.91 -8.28 7.15
C ASP A 230 5.03 -7.98 8.66
N PHE A 231 5.73 -6.91 8.98
CA PHE A 231 5.93 -6.40 10.35
C PHE A 231 5.69 -4.88 10.39
N PRO A 232 5.46 -4.29 11.57
CA PRO A 232 5.33 -2.83 11.69
C PRO A 232 6.53 -2.06 11.13
N TRP A 233 7.73 -2.61 11.23
CA TRP A 233 8.96 -2.02 10.71
C TRP A 233 9.18 -2.23 9.21
N GLY A 234 8.45 -3.13 8.54
CA GLY A 234 8.64 -3.46 7.13
C GLY A 234 8.26 -4.89 6.82
N PHE A 235 9.15 -5.65 6.18
CA PHE A 235 8.94 -7.08 5.94
C PHE A 235 10.24 -7.88 5.90
N LYS A 236 10.10 -9.19 6.11
CA LYS A 236 11.10 -10.21 5.87
C LYS A 236 10.60 -11.19 4.83
N LYS A 237 11.43 -11.56 3.86
CA LYS A 237 11.10 -12.54 2.81
C LYS A 237 12.18 -13.60 2.74
N ARG A 238 11.81 -14.87 2.97
CA ARG A 238 12.70 -16.01 2.77
C ARG A 238 12.90 -16.24 1.27
N VAL A 239 14.13 -16.01 0.78
CA VAL A 239 14.50 -16.18 -0.63
C VAL A 239 15.00 -17.60 -0.90
N PHE A 240 15.79 -18.13 0.04
CA PHE A 240 16.38 -19.44 -0.08
C PHE A 240 16.57 -20.12 1.27
N SER A 241 16.41 -21.45 1.30
CA SER A 241 16.72 -22.28 2.47
C SER A 241 17.13 -23.68 2.01
N SER A 242 18.31 -24.15 2.40
CA SER A 242 18.80 -25.51 2.14
C SER A 242 19.80 -25.90 3.22
N GLY A 243 19.38 -26.83 4.10
CA GLY A 243 20.16 -27.17 5.30
C GLY A 243 20.33 -25.96 6.21
N GLU A 244 21.58 -25.67 6.60
CA GLU A 244 21.93 -24.52 7.45
C GLU A 244 22.04 -23.20 6.66
N ARG A 245 22.04 -23.27 5.32
CA ARG A 245 22.16 -22.10 4.45
C ARG A 245 20.82 -21.43 4.28
N ILE A 246 20.75 -20.18 4.67
CA ILE A 246 19.54 -19.37 4.64
C ILE A 246 19.83 -18.05 3.97
N MET A 247 18.91 -17.58 3.11
CA MET A 247 18.94 -16.23 2.56
C MET A 247 17.60 -15.55 2.76
N ASP A 248 17.62 -14.46 3.50
CA ASP A 248 16.46 -13.63 3.82
C ASP A 248 16.66 -12.21 3.29
N ASP A 249 15.67 -11.70 2.59
CA ASP A 249 15.58 -10.29 2.22
C ASP A 249 14.75 -9.53 3.25
N PHE A 250 15.21 -8.34 3.58
CA PHE A 250 14.57 -7.43 4.50
C PHE A 250 14.30 -6.08 3.82
N TYR A 251 13.16 -5.50 4.16
CA TYR A 251 12.86 -4.10 3.91
C TYR A 251 12.48 -3.46 5.23
N VAL A 252 13.21 -2.43 5.63
CA VAL A 252 13.01 -1.70 6.88
C VAL A 252 12.71 -0.24 6.56
N ARG A 253 11.58 0.24 7.09
CA ARG A 253 11.19 1.64 6.93
C ARG A 253 12.13 2.54 7.72
N SER A 254 12.41 3.72 7.18
CA SER A 254 13.16 4.76 7.90
C SER A 254 12.51 5.04 9.25
N GLU A 255 13.33 5.43 10.24
CA GLU A 255 12.93 5.69 11.62
C GLU A 255 12.45 4.45 12.40
N GLN A 256 12.57 3.26 11.83
CA GLN A 256 12.36 2.00 12.52
C GLN A 256 13.71 1.35 12.79
N SER A 257 13.93 0.86 14.00
CA SER A 257 15.09 0.03 14.29
C SER A 257 14.73 -1.44 14.20
N LEU A 258 15.65 -2.25 13.69
CA LEU A 258 15.47 -3.69 13.57
C LEU A 258 16.69 -4.40 14.19
N SER A 259 16.40 -5.34 15.10
CA SER A 259 17.38 -6.34 15.55
C SER A 259 17.26 -7.60 14.71
N VAL A 260 18.36 -8.07 14.18
CA VAL A 260 18.46 -9.27 13.34
C VAL A 260 19.25 -10.33 14.09
N GLU A 261 18.62 -11.48 14.29
CA GLU A 261 19.27 -12.65 14.88
C GLU A 261 19.92 -13.49 13.77
N VAL A 262 21.16 -13.89 13.99
CA VAL A 262 21.89 -14.81 13.13
C VAL A 262 22.42 -16.00 13.95
N THR A 263 22.32 -17.19 13.37
CA THR A 263 22.73 -18.43 14.06
C THR A 263 24.18 -18.83 13.84
N GLY A 264 24.91 -18.07 13.06
CA GLY A 264 26.30 -18.33 12.69
C GLY A 264 26.89 -17.26 11.78
N PRO A 265 28.06 -17.52 11.18
CA PRO A 265 28.67 -16.60 10.24
C PRO A 265 27.70 -16.22 9.13
N SER A 266 27.53 -14.94 8.89
CA SER A 266 26.56 -14.43 7.93
C SER A 266 27.14 -13.25 7.16
N VAL A 267 26.64 -13.04 5.95
CA VAL A 267 26.97 -11.89 5.11
C VAL A 267 25.72 -11.03 4.97
N VAL A 268 25.86 -9.75 5.27
CA VAL A 268 24.83 -8.72 5.07
C VAL A 268 25.20 -7.90 3.85
N ARG A 269 24.31 -7.83 2.86
CA ARG A 269 24.46 -6.98 1.69
C ARG A 269 23.36 -5.92 1.66
N ILE A 270 23.73 -4.66 1.67
CA ILE A 270 22.79 -3.55 1.51
C ILE A 270 22.47 -3.36 0.02
N THR A 271 21.18 -3.45 -0.32
CA THR A 271 20.70 -3.32 -1.71
C THR A 271 19.94 -2.02 -1.97
N GLY A 272 19.79 -1.18 -0.95
CA GLY A 272 19.22 0.16 -1.04
C GLY A 272 19.11 0.85 0.31
N GLY A 273 19.17 2.18 0.32
CA GLY A 273 19.09 3.01 1.52
C GLY A 273 20.41 3.19 2.24
N ARG A 274 20.36 3.96 3.33
CA ARG A 274 21.51 4.23 4.21
C ARG A 274 21.06 4.35 5.67
N GLY A 275 22.00 4.17 6.59
CA GLY A 275 21.72 4.24 8.02
C GLY A 275 22.91 3.80 8.85
N LYS A 276 22.62 3.36 10.06
CA LYS A 276 23.59 2.83 11.00
C LYS A 276 23.37 1.35 11.24
N ILE A 277 24.43 0.57 11.29
CA ILE A 277 24.46 -0.82 11.74
C ILE A 277 25.33 -0.90 12.99
N PHE A 278 24.88 -1.67 13.96
CA PHE A 278 25.60 -1.98 15.18
C PHE A 278 25.70 -3.50 15.34
N SER A 279 26.93 -4.01 15.42
CA SER A 279 27.21 -5.40 15.78
C SER A 279 28.14 -5.43 17.00
N SER A 280 29.45 -5.34 16.83
CA SER A 280 30.42 -5.07 17.89
C SER A 280 30.73 -3.56 18.04
N GLU A 281 30.54 -2.81 16.99
CA GLU A 281 30.70 -1.35 16.92
C GLU A 281 29.64 -0.74 15.99
N GLU A 282 29.39 0.56 16.14
CA GLU A 282 28.50 1.30 15.26
C GLU A 282 29.24 1.72 13.99
N LYS A 283 28.64 1.43 12.82
CA LYS A 283 29.13 1.85 11.52
C LYS A 283 28.00 2.44 10.67
N MET A 284 28.34 3.40 9.82
CA MET A 284 27.44 3.83 8.76
C MET A 284 27.42 2.78 7.64
N TYR A 285 26.25 2.57 7.04
CA TYR A 285 26.09 1.79 5.83
C TYR A 285 25.42 2.61 4.73
N SER A 286 25.67 2.23 3.50
CA SER A 286 25.05 2.74 2.29
C SER A 286 24.75 1.62 1.30
N GLU A 287 24.04 1.94 0.25
CA GLU A 287 23.76 1.00 -0.85
C GLU A 287 25.07 0.42 -1.41
N ASN A 288 25.05 -0.89 -1.71
CA ASN A 288 26.14 -1.75 -2.17
C ASN A 288 27.17 -2.16 -1.11
N ASP A 289 27.05 -1.72 0.13
CA ASP A 289 27.91 -2.23 1.20
C ASP A 289 27.67 -3.72 1.46
N VAL A 290 28.78 -4.43 1.73
CA VAL A 290 28.80 -5.85 2.10
C VAL A 290 29.60 -6.01 3.38
N MET A 291 29.02 -6.69 4.37
CA MET A 291 29.61 -6.85 5.70
C MET A 291 29.49 -8.31 6.16
N SER A 292 30.54 -8.81 6.80
CA SER A 292 30.49 -10.09 7.52
C SER A 292 30.10 -9.85 8.97
N VAL A 293 29.16 -10.63 9.48
CA VAL A 293 28.73 -10.62 10.88
C VAL A 293 28.75 -12.05 11.44
N THR A 294 29.14 -12.17 12.70
CA THR A 294 29.21 -13.47 13.41
C THR A 294 28.29 -13.52 14.62
N SER A 295 27.60 -12.44 14.90
CA SER A 295 26.67 -12.28 16.01
C SER A 295 25.47 -11.42 15.57
N ASN A 296 24.43 -11.42 16.39
CA ASN A 296 23.27 -10.55 16.21
C ASN A 296 23.68 -9.11 16.00
N PHE A 297 22.92 -8.41 15.17
CA PHE A 297 23.17 -7.01 14.85
C PHE A 297 21.86 -6.22 14.81
N SER A 298 21.97 -4.91 14.89
CA SER A 298 20.82 -4.02 14.72
C SER A 298 21.06 -3.00 13.63
N LEU A 299 19.98 -2.60 12.97
CA LEU A 299 19.98 -1.51 11.99
C LEU A 299 19.09 -0.37 12.49
N SER A 300 19.57 0.85 12.22
CA SER A 300 18.81 2.09 12.41
C SER A 300 18.82 2.88 11.08
N PRO A 301 17.85 2.63 10.20
CA PRO A 301 17.76 3.27 8.90
C PRO A 301 17.52 4.78 8.99
N LEU A 302 18.26 5.56 8.24
CA LEU A 302 18.00 6.98 7.96
C LEU A 302 17.05 7.14 6.76
N GLU A 303 17.09 6.17 5.86
CA GLU A 303 16.19 6.04 4.70
C GLU A 303 15.60 4.63 4.67
N ASN A 304 14.50 4.42 3.93
CA ASN A 304 13.99 3.08 3.72
C ASN A 304 15.10 2.18 3.20
N THR A 305 15.39 1.11 3.91
CA THR A 305 16.58 0.27 3.65
C THR A 305 16.13 -1.12 3.21
N ARG A 306 16.79 -1.61 2.16
CA ARG A 306 16.71 -3.02 1.71
C ARG A 306 18.06 -3.68 1.91
N PHE A 307 18.05 -4.89 2.45
CA PHE A 307 19.27 -5.68 2.60
C PHE A 307 18.95 -7.17 2.60
N THR A 308 19.94 -7.97 2.22
CA THR A 308 19.90 -9.43 2.25
C THR A 308 20.84 -9.94 3.32
N VAL A 309 20.41 -10.92 4.09
CA VAL A 309 21.25 -11.68 5.03
C VAL A 309 21.42 -13.09 4.49
N MET A 310 22.65 -13.52 4.32
CA MET A 310 23.02 -14.88 3.93
C MET A 310 23.74 -15.55 5.09
N SER A 311 23.15 -16.57 5.69
CA SER A 311 23.75 -17.40 6.75
C SER A 311 24.25 -18.73 6.17
N PHE A 312 25.37 -19.24 6.72
CA PHE A 312 26.06 -20.42 6.22
C PHE A 312 26.16 -21.51 7.28
#